data_3665c7700a964730b407bed19f58a4b4
#
_entry.id   3665c7700a964730b407bed19f58a4b4
#
_cell.length_a   1.000
_cell.length_b   1.000
_cell.length_c   1.000
_cell.angle_alpha   90.00
_cell.angle_beta   90.00
_cell.angle_gamma   90.00
#
_symmetry.space_group_name_H-M   'P 1'
#
loop_
_entity.id
_entity.type
_entity.pdbx_description
1 polymer ?
#
loop_
_entity_poly.entity_id
_entity_poly.type
_entity_poly.pdbx_seq_one_letter_code
_entity_poly.pdbx_strand_id
1 'polypeptide(L)'
;VLQCSFVNAISDFNMSDPRVKAIVAVSPPIGLIADPRIGQDGLHARILLISGSHDFVVPPDPEAIGPFGMAPADGHHLVLAKGGDHFNLRAPKGEKSVSVLSPVILAWVNGAFAAGPSAAPGPNAPDLLPAKGWGSPTMVLVDVPREQANR
;
A
#
# COMPACT_ATOMS: atom_id res chain seq x y z
N VAL A 1 2.95 23.15 -9.56
CA VAL A 1 2.55 24.41 -8.87
C VAL A 1 1.15 24.28 -8.28
N LEU A 2 0.15 23.77 -9.00
CA LEU A 2 -1.22 23.55 -8.48
C LEU A 2 -1.27 22.49 -7.34
N GLN A 3 -0.48 21.43 -7.44
CA GLN A 3 -0.43 20.37 -6.41
C GLN A 3 0.10 20.88 -5.08
N CYS A 4 1.12 21.74 -5.08
CA CYS A 4 1.67 22.31 -3.83
C CYS A 4 0.68 23.24 -3.12
N SER A 5 -0.21 23.90 -3.86
CA SER A 5 -1.26 24.75 -3.27
C SER A 5 -2.35 23.94 -2.58
N PHE A 6 -2.59 22.71 -3.03
CA PHE A 6 -3.55 21.80 -2.39
C PHE A 6 -3.05 21.21 -1.08
N VAL A 7 -1.75 20.95 -0.94
CA VAL A 7 -1.17 20.35 0.27
C VAL A 7 -1.44 21.23 1.51
N ASN A 8 -1.26 22.54 1.37
CA ASN A 8 -1.53 23.47 2.47
C ASN A 8 -3.02 23.61 2.81
N ALA A 9 -3.90 23.44 1.82
CA ALA A 9 -5.35 23.51 2.04
C ALA A 9 -5.91 22.22 2.66
N ILE A 10 -5.26 21.08 2.43
CA ILE A 10 -5.71 19.78 2.96
C ILE A 10 -5.24 19.57 4.41
N SER A 11 -4.14 20.19 4.84
CA SER A 11 -3.61 20.03 6.19
C SER A 11 -4.58 20.43 7.31
N ASP A 12 -5.52 21.33 7.01
CA ASP A 12 -6.50 21.82 7.97
C ASP A 12 -7.81 20.99 7.99
N PHE A 13 -7.96 20.05 7.05
CA PHE A 13 -9.14 19.20 6.98
C PHE A 13 -8.85 17.79 7.54
N ASN A 14 -9.42 17.47 8.67
CA ASN A 14 -9.46 16.09 9.12
C ASN A 14 -10.51 15.33 8.30
N MET A 15 -10.05 14.62 7.27
CA MET A 15 -10.88 13.78 6.39
C MET A 15 -10.95 12.33 6.86
N SER A 16 -10.50 12.02 8.07
CA SER A 16 -10.52 10.66 8.59
C SER A 16 -11.95 10.19 8.85
N ASP A 17 -12.28 9.00 8.37
CA ASP A 17 -13.53 8.32 8.66
C ASP A 17 -13.23 7.04 9.45
N PRO A 18 -13.67 6.90 10.71
CA PRO A 18 -13.39 5.73 11.54
C PRO A 18 -14.05 4.44 11.03
N ARG A 19 -14.95 4.54 10.06
CA ARG A 19 -15.56 3.38 9.39
C ARG A 19 -14.61 2.75 8.37
N VAL A 20 -13.62 3.48 7.87
CA VAL A 20 -12.58 2.96 6.97
C VAL A 20 -11.61 2.10 7.79
N LYS A 21 -11.59 0.80 7.56
CA LYS A 21 -10.78 -0.17 8.30
C LYS A 21 -9.56 -0.66 7.52
N ALA A 22 -9.65 -0.64 6.21
CA ALA A 22 -8.56 -1.08 5.33
C ALA A 22 -8.50 -0.20 4.09
N ILE A 23 -7.28 0.08 3.64
CA ILE A 23 -6.97 0.86 2.46
C ILE A 23 -6.06 0.03 1.58
N VAL A 24 -6.37 -0.05 0.29
CA VAL A 24 -5.47 -0.58 -0.72
C VAL A 24 -5.07 0.56 -1.66
N ALA A 25 -3.80 0.81 -1.76
CA ALA A 25 -3.25 1.85 -2.63
C ALA A 25 -2.24 1.24 -3.60
N VAL A 26 -2.49 1.41 -4.91
CA VAL A 26 -1.64 0.88 -5.99
C VAL A 26 -0.92 2.03 -6.66
N SER A 27 0.40 1.99 -6.63
CA SER A 27 1.29 3.08 -7.10
C SER A 27 0.87 4.47 -6.59
N PRO A 28 0.64 4.64 -5.29
CA PRO A 28 0.25 5.93 -4.75
C PRO A 28 1.47 6.86 -4.68
N PRO A 29 1.35 8.12 -5.09
CA PRO A 29 2.43 9.11 -4.96
C PRO A 29 2.50 9.67 -3.53
N ILE A 30 2.76 8.82 -2.54
CA ILE A 30 2.67 9.17 -1.11
C ILE A 30 3.75 10.20 -0.75
N GLY A 31 4.98 10.00 -1.20
CA GLY A 31 6.08 10.92 -0.92
C GLY A 31 5.84 12.33 -1.48
N LEU A 32 5.03 12.43 -2.54
CA LEU A 32 4.68 13.71 -3.15
C LEU A 32 3.52 14.42 -2.45
N ILE A 33 2.55 13.68 -1.91
CA ILE A 33 1.27 14.25 -1.42
C ILE A 33 1.07 14.14 0.08
N ALA A 34 1.78 13.26 0.76
CA ALA A 34 1.63 13.05 2.20
C ALA A 34 2.81 13.65 2.97
N ASP A 35 2.51 14.42 4.00
CA ASP A 35 3.50 14.76 5.03
C ASP A 35 3.84 13.46 5.78
N PRO A 36 5.13 13.09 5.92
CA PRO A 36 5.54 11.92 6.69
C PRO A 36 5.02 11.90 8.12
N ARG A 37 4.68 13.07 8.67
CA ARG A 37 4.12 13.22 10.02
C ARG A 37 2.63 12.86 10.10
N ILE A 38 1.89 12.86 8.99
CA ILE A 38 0.45 12.55 8.97
C ILE A 38 0.18 11.11 9.44
N GLY A 39 1.15 10.20 9.25
CA GLY A 39 1.04 8.83 9.72
C GLY A 39 1.19 8.63 11.23
N GLN A 40 1.71 9.61 11.97
CA GLN A 40 2.05 9.43 13.38
C GLN A 40 0.85 9.49 14.31
N ASP A 41 -0.18 10.23 13.97
CA ASP A 41 -1.26 10.53 14.92
C ASP A 41 -2.64 9.98 14.54
N GLY A 42 -2.80 9.23 13.45
CA GLY A 42 -4.16 8.96 13.04
C GLY A 42 -4.48 7.92 11.99
N LEU A 43 -3.57 7.05 11.61
CA LEU A 43 -3.94 5.94 10.71
C LEU A 43 -4.72 4.88 11.50
N HIS A 44 -6.05 5.04 11.55
CA HIS A 44 -6.95 4.04 12.15
C HIS A 44 -7.24 2.86 11.21
N ALA A 45 -6.90 3.00 9.94
CA ALA A 45 -7.06 1.98 8.92
C ALA A 45 -5.74 1.27 8.62
N ARG A 46 -5.78 -0.03 8.37
CA ARG A 46 -4.64 -0.78 7.86
C ARG A 46 -4.42 -0.47 6.39
N ILE A 47 -3.17 -0.39 5.98
CA ILE A 47 -2.81 -0.05 4.61
C ILE A 47 -2.08 -1.21 3.95
N LEU A 48 -2.53 -1.58 2.75
CA LEU A 48 -1.79 -2.36 1.78
C LEU A 48 -1.31 -1.42 0.68
N LEU A 49 -0.01 -1.18 0.65
CA LEU A 49 0.66 -0.50 -0.45
C LEU A 49 1.08 -1.55 -1.49
N ILE A 50 0.86 -1.25 -2.76
CA ILE A 50 1.36 -2.07 -3.87
C ILE A 50 2.11 -1.15 -4.82
N SER A 51 3.36 -1.48 -5.16
CA SER A 51 4.17 -0.69 -6.09
C SER A 51 4.91 -1.58 -7.07
N GLY A 52 5.15 -1.10 -8.28
CA GLY A 52 5.94 -1.79 -9.29
C GLY A 52 7.43 -1.51 -9.13
N SER A 53 8.27 -2.54 -9.22
CA SER A 53 9.72 -2.35 -9.11
C SER A 53 10.35 -1.57 -10.27
N HIS A 54 9.64 -1.44 -11.38
CA HIS A 54 10.02 -0.68 -12.58
C HIS A 54 9.05 0.49 -12.85
N ASP A 55 8.38 0.97 -11.82
CA ASP A 55 7.49 2.12 -11.95
C ASP A 55 8.33 3.41 -11.99
N PHE A 56 8.46 3.98 -13.19
CA PHE A 56 9.17 5.24 -13.42
C PHE A 56 8.26 6.47 -13.33
N VAL A 57 6.95 6.26 -13.28
CA VAL A 57 5.97 7.34 -13.12
C VAL A 57 5.80 7.69 -11.65
N VAL A 58 5.71 6.65 -10.82
CA VAL A 58 5.64 6.73 -9.36
C VAL A 58 6.72 5.80 -8.80
N PRO A 59 7.97 6.29 -8.70
CA PRO A 59 9.11 5.46 -8.30
C PRO A 59 8.90 4.84 -6.91
N PRO A 60 9.15 3.52 -6.74
CA PRO A 60 8.83 2.83 -5.49
C PRO A 60 9.59 3.35 -4.28
N ASP A 61 10.86 3.73 -4.43
CA ASP A 61 11.70 4.13 -3.30
C ASP A 61 11.15 5.36 -2.55
N PRO A 62 10.94 6.53 -3.20
CA PRO A 62 10.43 7.70 -2.52
C PRO A 62 8.93 7.65 -2.24
N GLU A 63 8.16 6.90 -3.05
CA GLU A 63 6.70 7.00 -3.04
C GLU A 63 5.99 5.87 -2.28
N ALA A 64 6.66 4.76 -2.05
CA ALA A 64 6.09 3.62 -1.35
C ALA A 64 7.01 3.08 -0.25
N ILE A 65 8.28 2.76 -0.56
CA ILE A 65 9.21 2.09 0.36
C ILE A 65 9.56 3.02 1.52
N GLY A 66 10.00 4.24 1.24
CA GLY A 66 10.32 5.23 2.26
C GLY A 66 9.13 5.54 3.19
N PRO A 67 7.96 5.93 2.65
CA PRO A 67 6.76 6.16 3.48
C PRO A 67 6.33 4.94 4.29
N PHE A 68 6.42 3.73 3.72
CA PHE A 68 6.12 2.50 4.46
C PHE A 68 7.06 2.28 5.64
N GLY A 69 8.36 2.50 5.44
CA GLY A 69 9.36 2.40 6.52
C GLY A 69 9.09 3.37 7.67
N MET A 70 8.57 4.56 7.38
CA MET A 70 8.22 5.57 8.38
C MET A 70 6.85 5.36 9.04
N ALA A 71 6.01 4.46 8.54
CA ALA A 71 4.69 4.23 9.09
C ALA A 71 4.78 3.71 10.54
N PRO A 72 4.04 4.32 11.50
CA PRO A 72 4.28 4.09 12.92
C PRO A 72 3.73 2.79 13.47
N ALA A 73 2.78 2.18 12.82
CA ALA A 73 2.05 1.03 13.36
C ALA A 73 2.33 -0.27 12.63
N ASP A 74 2.30 -1.38 13.34
CA ASP A 74 2.29 -2.72 12.78
C ASP A 74 0.97 -3.04 12.07
N GLY A 75 1.01 -4.02 11.18
CA GLY A 75 -0.18 -4.47 10.46
C GLY A 75 -0.42 -3.75 9.13
N HIS A 76 0.48 -2.86 8.71
CA HIS A 76 0.55 -2.37 7.34
C HIS A 76 1.45 -3.27 6.50
N HIS A 77 1.18 -3.35 5.21
CA HIS A 77 1.99 -4.14 4.27
C HIS A 77 2.37 -3.33 3.04
N LEU A 78 3.56 -3.62 2.53
CA LEU A 78 4.03 -3.17 1.23
C LEU A 78 4.31 -4.39 0.35
N VAL A 79 3.59 -4.53 -0.73
CA VAL A 79 3.83 -5.56 -1.75
C VAL A 79 4.53 -4.93 -2.94
N LEU A 80 5.74 -5.39 -3.23
CA LEU A 80 6.49 -4.98 -4.41
C LEU A 80 6.24 -5.97 -5.54
N ALA A 81 5.68 -5.47 -6.64
CA ALA A 81 5.49 -6.24 -7.87
C ALA A 81 6.78 -6.21 -8.70
N LYS A 82 7.61 -7.23 -8.57
CA LYS A 82 8.84 -7.38 -9.37
C LYS A 82 8.49 -7.59 -10.83
N GLY A 83 9.07 -6.76 -11.71
CA GLY A 83 8.71 -6.71 -13.13
C GLY A 83 7.49 -5.83 -13.44
N GLY A 84 6.85 -5.27 -12.42
CA GLY A 84 5.75 -4.35 -12.58
C GLY A 84 6.21 -2.94 -12.92
N ASP A 85 5.53 -2.30 -13.85
CA ASP A 85 5.60 -0.87 -14.14
C ASP A 85 4.24 -0.22 -13.85
N HIS A 86 4.15 1.11 -14.01
CA HIS A 86 2.93 1.85 -13.73
C HIS A 86 1.70 1.37 -14.52
N PHE A 87 1.91 0.81 -15.70
CA PHE A 87 0.85 0.47 -16.63
C PHE A 87 0.50 -1.02 -16.62
N ASN A 88 1.44 -1.90 -16.28
CA ASN A 88 1.24 -3.34 -16.30
C ASN A 88 0.88 -3.97 -14.95
N LEU A 89 0.77 -3.18 -13.88
CA LEU A 89 0.41 -3.68 -12.56
C LEU A 89 -0.93 -4.42 -12.52
N ARG A 90 -1.86 -4.11 -13.41
CA ARG A 90 -3.17 -4.76 -13.48
C ARG A 90 -3.14 -6.10 -14.19
N ALA A 91 -2.43 -6.16 -15.32
CA ALA A 91 -2.29 -7.38 -16.10
C ALA A 91 -0.93 -7.35 -16.80
N PRO A 92 -0.07 -8.34 -16.58
CA PRO A 92 1.18 -8.45 -17.32
C PRO A 92 0.91 -8.49 -18.83
N LYS A 93 1.82 -7.88 -19.58
CA LYS A 93 1.72 -7.80 -21.03
C LYS A 93 1.67 -9.21 -21.63
N GLY A 94 0.62 -9.54 -22.36
CA GLY A 94 0.43 -10.84 -23.02
C GLY A 94 -0.39 -11.87 -22.23
N GLU A 95 -0.72 -11.64 -20.97
CA GLU A 95 -1.65 -12.47 -20.23
C GLU A 95 -3.09 -11.96 -20.41
N LYS A 96 -4.02 -12.87 -20.70
CA LYS A 96 -5.43 -12.51 -20.83
C LYS A 96 -5.96 -12.00 -19.49
N SER A 97 -5.95 -10.71 -19.30
CA SER A 97 -6.75 -9.86 -18.39
C SER A 97 -7.01 -10.34 -16.94
N VAL A 98 -6.30 -11.31 -16.41
CA VAL A 98 -6.40 -11.63 -14.98
C VAL A 98 -5.37 -10.80 -14.24
N SER A 99 -5.85 -9.86 -13.43
CA SER A 99 -4.96 -9.05 -12.59
C SER A 99 -4.24 -9.94 -11.58
N VAL A 100 -2.92 -9.94 -11.60
CA VAL A 100 -2.10 -10.67 -10.62
C VAL A 100 -2.26 -10.09 -9.21
N LEU A 101 -2.75 -8.86 -9.08
CA LEU A 101 -3.00 -8.21 -7.81
C LEU A 101 -4.32 -8.64 -7.17
N SER A 102 -5.29 -9.11 -7.96
CA SER A 102 -6.63 -9.41 -7.46
C SER A 102 -6.65 -10.40 -6.29
N PRO A 103 -5.89 -11.50 -6.30
CA PRO A 103 -5.89 -12.44 -5.17
C PRO A 103 -5.41 -11.78 -3.86
N VAL A 104 -4.37 -10.95 -3.93
CA VAL A 104 -3.81 -10.24 -2.77
C VAL A 104 -4.79 -9.20 -2.25
N ILE A 105 -5.36 -8.40 -3.14
CA ILE A 105 -6.33 -7.36 -2.78
C ILE A 105 -7.59 -7.98 -2.16
N LEU A 106 -8.13 -9.04 -2.77
CA LEU A 106 -9.31 -9.72 -2.25
C LEU A 106 -9.04 -10.36 -0.88
N ALA A 107 -7.89 -11.00 -0.69
CA ALA A 107 -7.53 -11.58 0.60
C ALA A 107 -7.42 -10.50 1.67
N TRP A 108 -6.75 -9.38 1.35
CA TRP A 108 -6.63 -8.23 2.24
C TRP A 108 -7.99 -7.67 2.66
N VAL A 109 -8.83 -7.36 1.69
CA VAL A 109 -10.17 -6.78 1.94
C VAL A 109 -11.04 -7.75 2.75
N ASN A 110 -11.10 -9.03 2.34
CA ASN A 110 -11.88 -10.04 3.04
C ASN A 110 -11.35 -10.26 4.47
N GLY A 111 -10.03 -10.29 4.65
CA GLY A 111 -9.41 -10.40 5.96
C GLY A 111 -9.76 -9.22 6.88
N ALA A 112 -9.74 -8.00 6.35
CA ALA A 112 -10.10 -6.80 7.10
C ALA A 112 -11.58 -6.82 7.55
N PHE A 113 -12.48 -7.27 6.69
CA PHE A 113 -13.90 -7.40 7.05
C PHE A 113 -14.11 -8.53 8.06
N ALA A 114 -13.45 -9.69 7.89
CA ALA A 114 -13.58 -10.82 8.80
C ALA A 114 -13.00 -10.51 10.21
N ALA A 115 -11.91 -9.75 10.26
CA ALA A 115 -11.28 -9.39 11.53
C ALA A 115 -12.09 -8.35 12.32
N GLY A 116 -12.99 -7.60 11.69
CA GLY A 116 -13.83 -6.60 12.36
C GLY A 116 -12.98 -5.60 13.17
N PRO A 117 -13.30 -5.36 14.47
CA PRO A 117 -12.54 -4.43 15.32
C PRO A 117 -11.05 -4.81 15.46
N SER A 118 -10.69 -6.10 15.35
CA SER A 118 -9.31 -6.58 15.42
C SER A 118 -8.50 -6.25 14.16
N ALA A 119 -9.13 -5.70 13.12
CA ALA A 119 -8.43 -5.22 11.94
C ALA A 119 -7.65 -3.91 12.17
N ALA A 120 -7.82 -3.25 13.31
CA ALA A 120 -7.06 -2.04 13.62
C ALA A 120 -5.55 -2.29 13.60
N PRO A 121 -4.73 -1.30 13.15
CA PRO A 121 -3.28 -1.40 13.21
C PRO A 121 -2.81 -1.59 14.66
N GLY A 122 -1.73 -2.36 14.84
CA GLY A 122 -1.12 -2.54 16.15
C GLY A 122 -0.32 -3.85 16.26
N PRO A 123 0.41 -4.04 17.35
CA PRO A 123 1.36 -5.15 17.51
C PRO A 123 0.70 -6.55 17.51
N ASN A 124 -0.59 -6.62 17.77
CA ASN A 124 -1.36 -7.86 17.75
C ASN A 124 -2.30 -7.97 16.55
N ALA A 125 -2.14 -7.09 15.55
CA ALA A 125 -2.98 -7.11 14.37
C ALA A 125 -2.73 -8.41 13.58
N PRO A 126 -3.79 -9.14 13.17
CA PRO A 126 -3.63 -10.35 12.38
C PRO A 126 -3.03 -10.03 11.03
N ASP A 127 -2.23 -10.95 10.49
CA ASP A 127 -1.77 -10.85 9.10
C ASP A 127 -2.98 -11.05 8.18
N LEU A 128 -3.21 -10.08 7.30
CA LEU A 128 -4.31 -10.13 6.32
C LEU A 128 -3.84 -10.59 4.95
N LEU A 129 -2.54 -10.73 4.74
CA LEU A 129 -2.03 -11.26 3.48
C LEU A 129 -2.17 -12.79 3.42
N PRO A 130 -2.47 -13.33 2.24
CA PRO A 130 -2.50 -14.78 2.07
C PRO A 130 -1.08 -15.36 2.22
N ALA A 131 -0.99 -16.63 2.56
CA ALA A 131 0.27 -17.37 2.53
C ALA A 131 0.89 -17.29 1.12
N LYS A 132 2.22 -17.32 1.05
CA LYS A 132 3.09 -17.07 -0.09
C LYS A 132 2.66 -17.77 -1.40
N GLY A 133 3.07 -17.20 -2.54
CA GLY A 133 2.84 -17.80 -3.86
C GLY A 133 1.97 -16.96 -4.78
N TRP A 134 1.96 -15.66 -4.61
CA TRP A 134 1.21 -14.74 -5.45
C TRP A 134 2.03 -14.29 -6.66
N GLY A 135 1.33 -13.87 -7.67
CA GLY A 135 1.95 -13.33 -8.87
C GLY A 135 1.78 -14.26 -10.07
N SER A 136 2.53 -13.97 -11.10
CA SER A 136 2.62 -14.75 -12.34
C SER A 136 4.08 -15.01 -12.68
N PRO A 137 4.39 -15.83 -13.70
CA PRO A 137 5.76 -16.02 -14.16
C PRO A 137 6.47 -14.73 -14.57
N THR A 138 5.71 -13.72 -15.00
CA THR A 138 6.25 -12.44 -15.49
C THR A 138 6.20 -11.33 -14.43
N MET A 139 5.45 -11.53 -13.35
CA MET A 139 5.32 -10.55 -12.28
C MET A 139 5.22 -11.26 -10.92
N VAL A 140 6.29 -11.21 -10.16
CA VAL A 140 6.36 -11.81 -8.82
C VAL A 140 6.00 -10.76 -7.78
N LEU A 141 5.04 -11.09 -6.91
CA LEU A 141 4.66 -10.24 -5.78
C LEU A 141 5.49 -10.62 -4.55
N VAL A 142 6.07 -9.63 -3.90
CA VAL A 142 6.92 -9.82 -2.72
C VAL A 142 6.45 -8.89 -1.62
N ASP A 143 6.09 -9.47 -0.48
CA ASP A 143 5.89 -8.69 0.74
C ASP A 143 7.24 -8.16 1.23
N VAL A 144 7.34 -6.85 1.43
CA VAL A 144 8.57 -6.17 1.84
C VAL A 144 8.58 -6.06 3.35
N PRO A 145 9.50 -6.72 4.05
CA PRO A 145 9.66 -6.54 5.49
C PRO A 145 10.00 -5.08 5.82
N ARG A 146 9.39 -4.58 6.89
CA ARG A 146 9.56 -3.19 7.30
C ARG A 146 11.01 -2.82 7.59
N GLU A 147 11.79 -3.75 8.12
CA GLU A 147 13.22 -3.56 8.39
C GLU A 147 14.01 -3.28 7.11
N GLN A 148 13.55 -3.79 5.96
CA GLN A 148 14.17 -3.52 4.67
C GLN A 148 13.78 -2.16 4.10
N ALA A 149 12.63 -1.65 4.45
CA ALA A 149 12.16 -0.33 4.02
C ALA A 149 12.86 0.82 4.77
N ASN A 150 13.50 0.53 5.89
CA ASN A 150 14.23 1.51 6.72
C ASN A 150 15.73 1.61 6.38
N ARG A 151 16.21 0.96 5.34
CA ARG A 151 17.61 1.01 4.87
C ARG A 151 17.76 1.95 3.69
#